data_eed5878324eb6562236299ee668d0b83
#
_entry.id   eed5878324eb6562236299ee668d0b83
#
_cell.length_a   1.000
_cell.length_b   1.000
_cell.length_c   1.000
_cell.angle_alpha   90.00
_cell.angle_beta   90.00
_cell.angle_gamma   90.00
#
_symmetry.space_group_name_H-M   'P 1'
#
loop_
_entity.id
_entity.type
_entity.pdbx_description
1 polymer ?
#
loop_
_entity_poly.entity_id
_entity_poly.type
_entity_poly.pdbx_seq_one_letter_code
_entity_poly.pdbx_strand_id
1 'polypeptide(L)'
;MATTEFSVALADVQQYQPDIAEYGIADFDTQIQHAEDDVIRQIREEWWERYRHTVRYKDITKVTSLELDSGKLTNSQWTRSVVYKALADYILPMLTKWKDPQGGDGADTFQVKMDYYRKKYNEEFQAVLRDGVDYDEDDSGNISESEKEPIHHLRLVR
;
A
#
# COMPACT_ATOMS: atom_id res chain seq x y z
N MET A 1 -20.27 -2.70 14.08
CA MET A 1 -19.09 -1.85 14.35
C MET A 1 -18.56 -1.40 13.01
N ALA A 2 -18.42 -0.10 12.79
CA ALA A 2 -17.78 0.38 11.56
C ALA A 2 -16.31 -0.04 11.63
N THR A 3 -15.95 -1.03 10.84
CA THR A 3 -14.56 -1.30 10.51
C THR A 3 -14.03 0.00 9.93
N THR A 4 -13.01 0.55 10.53
CA THR A 4 -12.31 1.70 9.94
C THR A 4 -11.68 1.16 8.66
N GLU A 5 -12.36 1.36 7.54
CA GLU A 5 -11.86 0.89 6.27
C GLU A 5 -10.56 1.62 5.96
N PHE A 6 -9.60 0.87 5.50
CA PHE A 6 -8.38 1.40 4.91
C PHE A 6 -8.82 2.28 3.73
N SER A 7 -8.62 3.57 3.82
CA SER A 7 -9.23 4.53 2.89
C SER A 7 -8.28 5.65 2.51
N VAL A 8 -8.16 5.88 1.22
CA VAL A 8 -7.39 6.98 0.61
C VAL A 8 -8.34 7.81 -0.24
N ALA A 9 -8.28 9.13 -0.09
CA ALA A 9 -9.12 10.05 -0.84
C ALA A 9 -8.43 10.58 -2.10
N LEU A 10 -9.22 11.07 -3.06
CA LEU A 10 -8.69 11.78 -4.24
C LEU A 10 -7.76 12.95 -3.84
N ALA A 11 -8.06 13.64 -2.75
CA ALA A 11 -7.22 14.72 -2.23
C ALA A 11 -5.79 14.27 -1.90
N ASP A 12 -5.60 13.04 -1.45
CA ASP A 12 -4.27 12.47 -1.18
C ASP A 12 -3.51 12.23 -2.49
N VAL A 13 -4.19 11.79 -3.54
CA VAL A 13 -3.60 11.64 -4.88
C VAL A 13 -3.20 12.99 -5.46
N GLN A 14 -4.02 14.02 -5.27
CA GLN A 14 -3.75 15.38 -5.75
C GLN A 14 -2.55 16.04 -5.08
N GLN A 15 -2.14 15.61 -3.91
CA GLN A 15 -0.89 16.08 -3.29
C GLN A 15 0.36 15.72 -4.11
N TYR A 16 0.30 14.63 -4.85
CA TYR A 16 1.41 14.13 -5.69
C TYR A 16 1.26 14.47 -7.18
N GLN A 17 0.02 14.58 -7.63
CA GLN A 17 -0.32 14.92 -9.00
C GLN A 17 -1.50 15.91 -9.00
N PRO A 18 -1.25 17.23 -8.79
CA PRO A 18 -2.31 18.23 -8.63
C PRO A 18 -3.28 18.32 -9.80
N ASP A 19 -2.77 18.16 -11.00
CA ASP A 19 -3.51 18.32 -12.29
C ASP A 19 -4.31 17.06 -12.65
N ILE A 20 -4.33 16.04 -11.80
CA ILE A 20 -4.96 14.75 -12.16
C ILE A 20 -6.45 14.88 -12.50
N ALA A 21 -7.13 15.83 -11.88
CA ALA A 21 -8.55 16.11 -12.11
C ALA A 21 -8.81 16.89 -13.40
N GLU A 22 -7.78 17.50 -14.02
CA GLU A 22 -7.93 18.33 -15.23
C GLU A 22 -8.03 17.49 -16.52
N TYR A 23 -7.76 16.21 -16.45
CA TYR A 23 -7.80 15.30 -17.59
C TYR A 23 -9.20 14.81 -17.99
N GLY A 24 -10.26 15.38 -17.39
CA GLY A 24 -11.65 15.13 -17.80
C GLY A 24 -12.28 13.90 -17.18
N ILE A 25 -11.67 13.31 -16.18
CA ILE A 25 -12.24 12.21 -15.37
C ILE A 25 -12.76 12.81 -14.07
N ALA A 26 -14.04 12.56 -13.76
CA ALA A 26 -14.71 13.21 -12.63
C ALA A 26 -14.24 12.70 -11.28
N ASP A 27 -13.95 11.41 -11.18
CA ASP A 27 -13.43 10.79 -9.97
C ASP A 27 -12.55 9.58 -10.31
N PHE A 28 -11.76 9.15 -9.34
CA PHE A 28 -10.89 7.97 -9.43
C PHE A 28 -11.15 6.98 -8.28
N ASP A 29 -12.32 7.04 -7.67
CA ASP A 29 -12.64 6.24 -6.48
C ASP A 29 -12.46 4.73 -6.74
N THR A 30 -12.91 4.24 -7.89
CA THR A 30 -12.73 2.84 -8.28
C THR A 30 -11.26 2.45 -8.43
N GLN A 31 -10.45 3.33 -9.02
CA GLN A 31 -9.00 3.09 -9.22
C GLN A 31 -8.25 3.10 -7.90
N ILE A 32 -8.62 4.00 -7.00
CA ILE A 32 -8.07 4.08 -5.64
C ILE A 32 -8.44 2.82 -4.87
N GLN A 33 -9.71 2.38 -4.93
CA GLN A 33 -10.17 1.16 -4.28
C GLN A 33 -9.40 -0.08 -4.76
N HIS A 34 -9.16 -0.21 -6.04
CA HIS A 34 -8.35 -1.31 -6.57
C HIS A 34 -6.90 -1.27 -6.06
N ALA A 35 -6.34 -0.08 -5.93
CA ALA A 35 -4.99 0.09 -5.37
C ALA A 35 -4.95 -0.26 -3.87
N GLU A 36 -5.98 0.10 -3.11
CA GLU A 36 -6.13 -0.30 -1.70
C GLU A 36 -6.17 -1.82 -1.57
N ASP A 37 -7.00 -2.49 -2.35
CA ASP A 37 -7.13 -3.95 -2.36
C ASP A 37 -5.80 -4.65 -2.69
N ASP A 38 -5.05 -4.12 -3.67
CA ASP A 38 -3.75 -4.64 -4.05
C ASP A 38 -2.70 -4.46 -2.94
N VAL A 39 -2.68 -3.30 -2.29
CA VAL A 39 -1.77 -3.03 -1.17
C VAL A 39 -2.08 -3.95 0.00
N ILE A 40 -3.36 -4.11 0.37
CA ILE A 40 -3.79 -5.03 1.42
C ILE A 40 -3.39 -6.47 1.09
N ARG A 41 -3.56 -6.89 -0.16
CA ARG A 41 -3.13 -8.22 -0.62
C ARG A 41 -1.63 -8.41 -0.45
N GLN A 42 -0.83 -7.43 -0.84
CA GLN A 42 0.62 -7.50 -0.71
C GLN A 42 1.07 -7.49 0.77
N ILE A 43 0.42 -6.70 1.63
CA ILE A 43 0.65 -6.73 3.08
C ILE A 43 0.38 -8.13 3.63
N ARG A 44 -0.71 -8.77 3.20
CA ARG A 44 -1.04 -10.14 3.60
C ARG A 44 0.04 -11.14 3.20
N GLU A 45 0.53 -11.06 1.96
CA GLU A 45 1.51 -11.98 1.43
C GLU A 45 2.92 -11.77 2.02
N GLU A 46 3.37 -10.52 2.16
CA GLU A 46 4.74 -10.23 2.55
C GLU A 46 4.94 -10.07 4.06
N TRP A 47 3.92 -9.61 4.78
CA TRP A 47 4.04 -9.30 6.19
C TRP A 47 3.17 -10.18 7.10
N TRP A 48 1.87 -10.30 6.82
CA TRP A 48 0.92 -10.93 7.73
C TRP A 48 1.27 -12.37 8.09
N GLU A 49 1.64 -13.17 7.12
CA GLU A 49 2.00 -14.57 7.36
C GLU A 49 3.21 -14.70 8.29
N ARG A 50 4.20 -13.83 8.14
CA ARG A 50 5.40 -13.80 8.99
C ARG A 50 5.07 -13.29 10.39
N TYR A 51 4.32 -12.19 10.48
CA TYR A 51 3.86 -11.61 11.73
C TYR A 51 3.08 -12.61 12.56
N ARG A 52 2.06 -13.21 11.99
CA ARG A 52 1.21 -14.22 12.63
C ARG A 52 2.02 -15.39 13.19
N HIS A 53 2.95 -15.92 12.43
CA HIS A 53 3.82 -17.01 12.88
C HIS A 53 4.77 -16.56 14.00
N THR A 54 5.34 -15.38 13.92
CA THR A 54 6.26 -14.84 14.92
C THR A 54 5.54 -14.58 16.24
N VAL A 55 4.38 -13.93 16.20
CA VAL A 55 3.58 -13.64 17.40
C VAL A 55 3.09 -14.94 18.04
N ARG A 56 2.59 -15.88 17.24
CA ARG A 56 2.13 -17.18 17.74
C ARG A 56 3.26 -18.00 18.37
N TYR A 57 4.47 -17.86 17.87
CA TYR A 57 5.63 -18.52 18.48
C TYR A 57 5.98 -17.93 19.85
N LYS A 58 5.85 -16.61 20.00
CA LYS A 58 6.07 -15.92 21.27
C LYS A 58 4.93 -16.15 22.27
N ASP A 59 3.68 -16.13 21.80
CA ASP A 59 2.50 -16.32 22.63
C ASP A 59 1.35 -16.94 21.80
N ILE A 60 1.10 -18.21 22.03
CA ILE A 60 0.07 -18.99 21.29
C ILE A 60 -1.35 -18.45 21.52
N THR A 61 -1.57 -17.65 22.56
CA THR A 61 -2.89 -17.12 22.91
C THR A 61 -3.24 -15.85 22.15
N LYS A 62 -2.26 -15.16 21.55
CA LYS A 62 -2.44 -13.82 21.00
C LYS A 62 -2.99 -13.78 19.58
N VAL A 63 -2.69 -14.73 18.72
CA VAL A 63 -3.15 -14.72 17.33
C VAL A 63 -4.14 -15.83 17.08
N THR A 64 -5.40 -15.45 17.09
CA THR A 64 -6.53 -16.36 16.82
C THR A 64 -7.05 -16.27 15.39
N SER A 65 -6.83 -15.14 14.70
CA SER A 65 -7.30 -14.94 13.32
C SER A 65 -6.31 -15.50 12.30
N LEU A 66 -6.86 -16.16 11.28
CA LEU A 66 -6.11 -16.60 10.10
C LEU A 66 -6.01 -15.50 9.04
N GLU A 67 -6.88 -14.51 9.10
CA GLU A 67 -7.00 -13.44 8.12
C GLU A 67 -6.51 -12.10 8.69
N LEU A 68 -5.87 -11.33 7.82
CA LEU A 68 -5.51 -9.96 8.11
C LEU A 68 -6.79 -9.11 8.22
N ASP A 69 -6.94 -8.40 9.32
CA ASP A 69 -7.96 -7.37 9.47
C ASP A 69 -7.38 -6.01 9.05
N SER A 70 -7.80 -5.53 7.89
CA SER A 70 -7.34 -4.23 7.37
C SER A 70 -7.76 -3.04 8.24
N GLY A 71 -8.84 -3.18 9.02
CA GLY A 71 -9.29 -2.17 9.97
C GLY A 71 -8.32 -1.93 11.13
N LYS A 72 -7.42 -2.87 11.39
CA LYS A 72 -6.38 -2.77 12.42
C LYS A 72 -5.07 -2.14 11.94
N LEU A 73 -4.94 -1.93 10.63
CA LEU A 73 -3.80 -1.23 10.04
C LEU A 73 -3.96 0.29 10.22
N THR A 74 -2.86 0.98 10.50
CA THR A 74 -2.86 2.44 10.57
C THR A 74 -2.89 3.03 9.17
N ASN A 75 -4.02 3.62 8.78
CA ASN A 75 -4.23 4.15 7.44
C ASN A 75 -3.14 5.13 6.98
N SER A 76 -2.74 6.06 7.85
CA SER A 76 -1.72 7.08 7.53
C SER A 76 -0.37 6.49 7.15
N GLN A 77 -0.02 5.31 7.65
CA GLN A 77 1.23 4.62 7.32
C GLN A 77 1.24 4.12 5.86
N TRP A 78 0.07 3.78 5.32
CA TRP A 78 -0.07 3.17 4.00
C TRP A 78 -0.60 4.12 2.92
N THR A 79 -1.11 5.31 3.28
CA THR A 79 -1.70 6.27 2.35
C THR A 79 -0.78 6.55 1.15
N ARG A 80 0.52 6.78 1.41
CA ARG A 80 1.50 7.06 0.35
C ARG A 80 1.70 5.87 -0.58
N SER A 81 1.77 4.66 -0.03
CA SER A 81 1.89 3.44 -0.84
C SER A 81 0.68 3.24 -1.74
N VAL A 82 -0.53 3.46 -1.23
CA VAL A 82 -1.77 3.37 -2.01
C VAL A 82 -1.80 4.42 -3.12
N VAL A 83 -1.43 5.66 -2.82
CA VAL A 83 -1.36 6.74 -3.83
C VAL A 83 -0.39 6.38 -4.96
N TYR A 84 0.81 5.92 -4.65
CA TYR A 84 1.77 5.52 -5.68
C TYR A 84 1.28 4.34 -6.51
N LYS A 85 0.65 3.35 -5.87
CA LYS A 85 0.04 2.21 -6.55
C LYS A 85 -1.09 2.64 -7.47
N ALA A 86 -2.00 3.49 -6.99
CA ALA A 86 -3.11 4.02 -7.78
C ALA A 86 -2.61 4.79 -9.01
N LEU A 87 -1.64 5.68 -8.83
CA LEU A 87 -1.04 6.45 -9.93
C LEU A 87 -0.34 5.54 -10.95
N ALA A 88 0.49 4.59 -10.48
CA ALA A 88 1.30 3.76 -11.36
C ALA A 88 0.48 2.78 -12.20
N ASP A 89 -0.47 2.09 -11.58
CA ASP A 89 -1.11 0.92 -12.18
C ASP A 89 -2.55 1.15 -12.63
N TYR A 90 -3.23 2.20 -12.16
CA TYR A 90 -4.64 2.44 -12.42
C TYR A 90 -4.94 3.77 -13.09
N ILE A 91 -4.46 4.89 -12.53
CA ILE A 91 -4.84 6.23 -13.00
C ILE A 91 -4.06 6.63 -14.25
N LEU A 92 -2.74 6.64 -14.20
CA LEU A 92 -1.91 7.03 -15.34
C LEU A 92 -2.08 6.13 -16.56
N PRO A 93 -2.26 4.79 -16.44
CA PRO A 93 -2.57 3.94 -17.58
C PRO A 93 -3.86 4.31 -18.29
N MET A 94 -4.89 4.81 -17.58
CA MET A 94 -6.14 5.29 -18.20
C MET A 94 -5.94 6.58 -19.01
N LEU A 95 -5.01 7.42 -18.59
CA LEU A 95 -4.70 8.70 -19.23
C LEU A 95 -3.68 8.55 -20.35
N THR A 96 -2.94 7.45 -20.37
CA THR A 96 -1.91 7.18 -21.39
C THR A 96 -2.57 6.87 -22.71
N LYS A 97 -2.25 7.66 -23.74
CA LYS A 97 -2.53 7.30 -25.12
C LYS A 97 -1.42 6.34 -25.57
N TRP A 98 -1.77 5.07 -25.71
CA TRP A 98 -0.86 4.09 -26.28
C TRP A 98 -0.57 4.48 -27.73
N LYS A 99 0.60 5.07 -27.97
CA LYS A 99 1.06 5.37 -29.33
C LYS A 99 1.47 4.09 -30.03
N ASP A 100 1.10 3.99 -31.29
CA ASP A 100 1.53 2.94 -32.20
C ASP A 100 3.07 2.89 -32.19
N PRO A 101 3.70 1.72 -32.04
CA PRO A 101 5.16 1.58 -32.06
C PRO A 101 5.84 2.08 -33.32
N GLN A 102 5.10 2.35 -34.40
CA GLN A 102 5.61 2.87 -35.66
C GLN A 102 5.67 4.41 -35.77
N GLY A 103 5.08 5.12 -34.81
CA GLY A 103 5.14 6.58 -34.75
C GLY A 103 6.31 7.04 -33.89
N GLY A 104 7.52 7.03 -34.42
CA GLY A 104 8.73 7.39 -33.68
C GLY A 104 8.66 8.77 -33.05
N ASP A 105 8.40 8.82 -31.79
CA ASP A 105 8.85 9.86 -30.88
C ASP A 105 8.58 9.40 -29.44
N GLY A 106 9.63 9.22 -28.69
CA GLY A 106 9.77 9.03 -27.25
C GLY A 106 8.61 8.46 -26.41
N ALA A 107 8.96 7.79 -25.35
CA ALA A 107 7.99 7.33 -24.35
C ALA A 107 7.04 8.48 -23.95
N ASP A 108 5.73 8.22 -23.95
CA ASP A 108 4.75 9.17 -23.45
C ASP A 108 5.12 9.61 -22.04
N THR A 109 4.98 10.89 -21.74
CA THR A 109 5.25 11.46 -20.42
C THR A 109 4.55 10.68 -19.31
N PHE A 110 3.37 10.16 -19.56
CA PHE A 110 2.63 9.32 -18.62
C PHE A 110 3.33 7.97 -18.37
N GLN A 111 3.94 7.36 -19.37
CA GLN A 111 4.70 6.11 -19.19
C GLN A 111 5.91 6.32 -18.28
N VAL A 112 6.63 7.42 -18.44
CA VAL A 112 7.76 7.78 -17.57
C VAL A 112 7.28 8.00 -16.14
N LYS A 113 6.13 8.68 -15.95
CA LYS A 113 5.52 8.86 -14.64
C LYS A 113 5.07 7.54 -14.02
N MET A 114 4.49 6.63 -14.81
CA MET A 114 4.08 5.30 -14.33
C MET A 114 5.28 4.53 -13.76
N ASP A 115 6.39 4.48 -14.47
CA ASP A 115 7.61 3.80 -14.03
C ASP A 115 8.19 4.45 -12.77
N TYR A 116 8.18 5.78 -12.72
CA TYR A 116 8.59 6.54 -11.55
C TYR A 116 7.74 6.17 -10.30
N TYR A 117 6.41 6.20 -10.41
CA TYR A 117 5.54 5.88 -9.29
C TYR A 117 5.57 4.40 -8.90
N ARG A 118 5.78 3.49 -9.87
CA ARG A 118 5.97 2.06 -9.58
C ARG A 118 7.23 1.83 -8.76
N LYS A 119 8.31 2.51 -9.09
CA LYS A 119 9.54 2.47 -8.30
C LYS A 119 9.32 3.06 -6.90
N LYS A 120 8.64 4.21 -6.81
CA LYS A 120 8.31 4.85 -5.53
C LYS A 120 7.41 3.98 -4.65
N TYR A 121 6.45 3.29 -5.23
CA TYR A 121 5.64 2.32 -4.51
C TYR A 121 6.48 1.24 -3.86
N ASN A 122 7.38 0.60 -4.62
CA ASN A 122 8.24 -0.45 -4.09
C ASN A 122 9.16 0.08 -2.98
N GLU A 123 9.74 1.26 -3.16
CA GLU A 123 10.60 1.88 -2.15
C GLU A 123 9.83 2.16 -0.85
N GLU A 124 8.63 2.75 -0.96
CA GLU A 124 7.80 3.10 0.19
C GLU A 124 7.27 1.85 0.90
N PHE A 125 6.75 0.88 0.15
CA PHE A 125 6.24 -0.36 0.72
C PHE A 125 7.33 -1.10 1.52
N GLN A 126 8.53 -1.23 0.98
CA GLN A 126 9.65 -1.84 1.67
C GLN A 126 10.16 -1.00 2.84
N ALA A 127 10.04 0.33 2.78
CA ALA A 127 10.38 1.20 3.90
C ALA A 127 9.43 0.96 5.09
N VAL A 128 8.12 0.90 4.85
CA VAL A 128 7.14 0.60 5.91
C VAL A 128 7.41 -0.76 6.54
N LEU A 129 7.71 -1.78 5.75
CA LEU A 129 8.05 -3.11 6.29
C LEU A 129 9.30 -3.10 7.18
N ARG A 130 10.31 -2.29 6.82
CA ARG A 130 11.55 -2.16 7.61
C ARG A 130 11.34 -1.37 8.90
N ASP A 131 10.53 -0.32 8.84
CA ASP A 131 10.25 0.55 9.99
C ASP A 131 9.31 -0.12 11.00
N GLY A 132 8.59 -1.14 10.56
CA GLY A 132 7.60 -1.87 11.34
C GLY A 132 6.18 -1.43 10.99
N VAL A 133 5.31 -2.43 10.78
CA VAL A 133 3.91 -2.20 10.46
C VAL A 133 3.13 -1.92 11.74
N ASP A 134 2.43 -0.80 11.77
CA ASP A 134 1.53 -0.43 12.86
C ASP A 134 0.23 -1.23 12.75
N TYR A 135 0.04 -2.20 13.63
CA TYR A 135 -1.12 -3.08 13.66
C TYR A 135 -1.67 -3.19 15.09
N ASP A 136 -2.87 -2.66 15.28
CA ASP A 136 -3.57 -2.66 16.58
C ASP A 136 -4.19 -4.04 16.85
N GLU A 137 -3.39 -4.96 17.37
CA GLU A 137 -3.82 -6.34 17.56
C GLU A 137 -4.91 -6.48 18.64
N ASP A 138 -4.80 -5.68 19.69
CA ASP A 138 -5.70 -5.76 20.85
C ASP A 138 -6.91 -4.81 20.78
N ASP A 139 -7.08 -4.08 19.66
CA ASP A 139 -8.14 -3.07 19.47
C ASP A 139 -8.15 -1.98 20.56
N SER A 140 -6.98 -1.66 21.11
CA SER A 140 -6.86 -0.63 22.16
C SER A 140 -6.95 0.79 21.61
N GLY A 141 -6.81 0.97 20.32
CA GLY A 141 -6.69 2.26 19.63
C GLY A 141 -5.33 2.93 19.80
N ASN A 142 -4.37 2.23 20.42
CA ASN A 142 -2.99 2.70 20.57
C ASN A 142 -2.04 1.59 20.14
N ILE A 143 -1.05 1.96 19.34
CA ILE A 143 -0.03 1.01 18.91
C ILE A 143 1.09 0.97 19.96
N SER A 144 1.26 -0.18 20.58
CA SER A 144 2.33 -0.42 21.55
C SER A 144 3.67 -0.68 20.86
N GLU A 145 4.78 -0.56 21.61
CA GLU A 145 6.12 -0.86 21.08
C GLU A 145 6.23 -2.31 20.55
N SER A 146 5.54 -3.26 21.18
CA SER A 146 5.52 -4.66 20.74
C SER A 146 4.73 -4.89 19.46
N GLU A 147 3.79 -4.02 19.14
CA GLU A 147 2.99 -4.05 17.91
C GLU A 147 3.68 -3.36 16.73
N LYS A 148 4.75 -2.61 17.00
CA LYS A 148 5.60 -1.96 15.99
C LYS A 148 6.88 -2.74 15.67
N GLU A 149 7.14 -3.82 16.36
CA GLU A 149 8.41 -4.54 16.22
C GLU A 149 8.58 -5.02 14.78
N PRO A 150 9.64 -4.59 14.08
CA PRO A 150 9.92 -5.07 12.74
C PRO A 150 10.11 -6.58 12.76
N ILE A 151 9.57 -7.28 11.79
CA ILE A 151 9.81 -8.72 11.66
C ILE A 151 11.22 -8.92 11.14
N HIS A 152 12.15 -9.11 12.06
CA HIS A 152 13.51 -9.47 11.69
C HIS A 152 13.58 -10.96 11.33
N HIS A 153 14.18 -11.24 10.19
CA HIS A 153 14.64 -12.59 9.92
C HIS A 153 15.70 -12.94 10.96
N LEU A 154 15.37 -13.82 11.89
CA LEU A 154 16.37 -14.47 12.73
C LEU A 154 17.31 -15.26 11.80
N ARG A 155 18.40 -14.62 11.40
CA ARG A 155 19.50 -15.31 10.76
C ARG A 155 20.18 -16.09 11.88
N LEU A 156 19.92 -17.38 11.93
CA LEU A 156 20.73 -18.31 12.74
C LEU A 156 22.16 -18.22 12.19
N VAL A 157 23.00 -17.43 12.86
CA VAL A 157 24.44 -17.47 12.65
C VAL A 157 24.93 -18.69 13.45
N ARG A 158 25.29 -19.75 12.71
CA ARG A 158 26.06 -20.85 13.26
C ARG A 158 27.48 -20.43 13.50
#